data_c40495bd5ddbb003af2bfb60f8d0aaa9
#
_entry.id   c40495bd5ddbb003af2bfb60f8d0aaa9
#
_cell.length_a   1.000
_cell.length_b   1.000
_cell.length_c   1.000
_cell.angle_alpha   90.00
_cell.angle_beta   90.00
_cell.angle_gamma   90.00
#
_symmetry.space_group_name_H-M   'P 1'
#
loop_
_entity.id
_entity.type
_entity.pdbx_description
1 polymer ?
#
loop_
_entity_poly.entity_id
_entity_poly.type
_entity_poly.pdbx_seq_one_letter_code
_entity_poly.pdbx_strand_id
1 'polypeptide(L)'
;IVPWNSQMFLTATKLGPTLAAGNTVVIKASEDGPAPLLHFAKLVHEASFPAGVVNVITGFGTDCGQVLTAHPLVARVAFTGGPETARHVVRNTAENFAVTTLELGGKSPVIVFDDANLDSALNGVIAGIWGATGQSCVAGSRLLVHESVHDEFVARLAKRAGEIKIGAPLDMATEMGPLATLKQVQRAEKLIAESVAAG
;
A
#
# COMPACT_ATOMS: atom_id res chain seq x y z
N ILE A 1 6.71 -6.07 8.44
CA ILE A 1 6.56 -4.61 8.52
C ILE A 1 5.55 -4.18 7.47
N VAL A 2 4.54 -3.43 7.88
CA VAL A 2 3.46 -2.98 7.01
C VAL A 2 3.35 -1.46 6.99
N PRO A 3 3.02 -0.86 5.83
CA PRO A 3 2.86 0.58 5.70
C PRO A 3 1.49 1.05 6.21
N TRP A 4 1.23 2.35 6.13
CA TRP A 4 -0.03 2.96 6.55
C TRP A 4 -1.22 2.69 5.63
N ASN A 5 -0.98 2.36 4.35
CA ASN A 5 -2.03 2.04 3.39
C ASN A 5 -2.35 0.52 3.41
N SER A 6 -3.63 0.16 3.35
CA SER A 6 -4.10 -1.23 3.29
C SER A 6 -3.52 -2.17 4.37
N GLN A 7 -3.25 -1.65 5.56
CA GLN A 7 -2.52 -2.35 6.65
C GLN A 7 -3.14 -3.69 7.03
N MET A 8 -4.45 -3.78 7.13
CA MET A 8 -5.13 -5.04 7.51
C MET A 8 -4.98 -6.09 6.41
N PHE A 9 -5.18 -5.71 5.14
CA PHE A 9 -4.99 -6.59 4.00
C PHE A 9 -3.54 -7.09 3.91
N LEU A 10 -2.56 -6.17 3.97
CA LEU A 10 -1.14 -6.51 3.91
C LEU A 10 -0.67 -7.34 5.11
N THR A 11 -1.29 -7.16 6.26
CA THR A 11 -1.05 -8.03 7.41
C THR A 11 -1.61 -9.43 7.16
N ALA A 12 -2.85 -9.55 6.71
CA ALA A 12 -3.49 -10.83 6.47
C ALA A 12 -2.74 -11.68 5.43
N THR A 13 -2.28 -11.05 4.33
CA THR A 13 -1.52 -11.75 3.27
C THR A 13 -0.18 -12.31 3.74
N LYS A 14 0.44 -11.68 4.74
CA LYS A 14 1.70 -12.13 5.34
C LYS A 14 1.48 -13.10 6.51
N LEU A 15 0.49 -12.80 7.35
CA LEU A 15 0.26 -13.53 8.59
C LEU A 15 -0.27 -14.95 8.33
N GLY A 16 -1.24 -15.09 7.42
CA GLY A 16 -1.84 -16.38 7.12
C GLY A 16 -0.81 -17.46 6.75
N PRO A 17 0.02 -17.26 5.71
CA PRO A 17 1.06 -18.20 5.36
C PRO A 17 2.11 -18.41 6.46
N THR A 18 2.45 -17.34 7.20
CA THR A 18 3.41 -17.41 8.30
C THR A 18 2.96 -18.37 9.40
N LEU A 19 1.72 -18.23 9.85
CA LEU A 19 1.14 -19.09 10.89
C LEU A 19 0.90 -20.52 10.39
N ALA A 20 0.42 -20.67 9.14
CA ALA A 20 0.22 -21.98 8.54
C ALA A 20 1.52 -22.82 8.44
N ALA A 21 2.65 -22.12 8.29
CA ALA A 21 3.99 -22.73 8.31
C ALA A 21 4.57 -22.93 9.72
N GLY A 22 3.81 -22.67 10.79
CA GLY A 22 4.23 -22.87 12.17
C GLY A 22 5.19 -21.83 12.71
N ASN A 23 5.29 -20.65 12.10
CA ASN A 23 6.17 -19.58 12.55
C ASN A 23 5.50 -18.67 13.59
N THR A 24 6.31 -17.99 14.38
CA THR A 24 5.90 -16.83 15.18
C THR A 24 6.17 -15.53 14.41
N VAL A 25 5.48 -14.46 14.78
CA VAL A 25 5.57 -13.19 14.05
C VAL A 25 5.57 -11.99 14.97
N VAL A 26 6.39 -11.00 14.61
CA VAL A 26 6.32 -9.63 15.13
C VAL A 26 5.90 -8.71 13.99
N ILE A 27 4.75 -8.07 14.12
CA ILE A 27 4.19 -7.14 13.14
C ILE A 27 4.52 -5.72 13.60
N LYS A 28 5.36 -5.02 12.85
CA LYS A 28 5.58 -3.59 13.05
C LYS A 28 4.53 -2.82 12.25
N ALA A 29 3.58 -2.19 12.94
CA ALA A 29 2.60 -1.29 12.34
C ALA A 29 3.24 0.05 11.92
N SER A 30 2.65 0.71 10.91
CA SER A 30 3.04 2.08 10.59
C SER A 30 2.67 3.04 11.71
N GLU A 31 3.53 4.01 11.98
CA GLU A 31 3.29 5.12 12.90
C GLU A 31 2.10 6.00 12.45
N ASP A 32 1.86 6.11 11.14
CA ASP A 32 0.79 6.93 10.56
C ASP A 32 -0.62 6.32 10.68
N GLY A 33 -0.75 5.09 11.18
CA GLY A 33 -2.07 4.46 11.32
C GLY A 33 -2.03 3.13 12.07
N PRO A 34 -1.55 3.06 13.32
CA PRO A 34 -1.36 1.80 14.03
C PRO A 34 -2.66 1.21 14.61
N ALA A 35 -3.70 2.02 14.81
CA ALA A 35 -4.89 1.63 15.57
C ALA A 35 -5.59 0.36 15.10
N PRO A 36 -5.80 0.10 13.79
CA PRO A 36 -6.43 -1.15 13.34
C PRO A 36 -5.63 -2.39 13.72
N LEU A 37 -4.29 -2.32 13.66
CA LEU A 37 -3.43 -3.46 14.02
C LEU A 37 -3.34 -3.68 15.52
N LEU A 38 -3.42 -2.62 16.33
CA LEU A 38 -3.55 -2.76 17.79
C LEU A 38 -4.88 -3.39 18.17
N HIS A 39 -5.97 -3.01 17.50
CA HIS A 39 -7.26 -3.68 17.70
C HIS A 39 -7.20 -5.15 17.25
N PHE A 40 -6.56 -5.44 16.13
CA PHE A 40 -6.34 -6.81 15.68
C PHE A 40 -5.55 -7.64 16.71
N ALA A 41 -4.50 -7.07 17.33
CA ALA A 41 -3.76 -7.76 18.40
C ALA A 41 -4.66 -8.15 19.59
N LYS A 42 -5.63 -7.29 19.94
CA LYS A 42 -6.64 -7.62 20.95
C LYS A 42 -7.50 -8.81 20.52
N LEU A 43 -7.97 -8.84 19.28
CA LEU A 43 -8.74 -9.96 18.75
C LEU A 43 -7.93 -11.27 18.72
N VAL A 44 -6.65 -11.23 18.40
CA VAL A 44 -5.74 -12.39 18.48
C VAL A 44 -5.66 -12.93 19.91
N HIS A 45 -5.56 -12.05 20.90
CA HIS A 45 -5.58 -12.44 22.30
C HIS A 45 -6.91 -13.07 22.71
N GLU A 46 -8.04 -12.45 22.35
CA GLU A 46 -9.38 -12.96 22.62
C GLU A 46 -9.63 -14.33 21.96
N ALA A 47 -9.05 -14.56 20.79
CA ALA A 47 -9.08 -15.85 20.09
C ALA A 47 -8.16 -16.93 20.70
N SER A 48 -7.55 -16.64 21.85
CA SER A 48 -6.71 -17.57 22.60
C SER A 48 -5.50 -18.11 21.83
N PHE A 49 -4.91 -17.31 20.95
CA PHE A 49 -3.61 -17.65 20.38
C PHE A 49 -2.56 -17.75 21.48
N PRO A 50 -1.65 -18.74 21.42
CA PRO A 50 -0.59 -18.85 22.41
C PRO A 50 0.24 -17.56 22.52
N ALA A 51 0.60 -17.17 23.73
CA ALA A 51 1.38 -15.97 23.98
C ALA A 51 2.70 -16.01 23.17
N GLY A 52 3.05 -14.88 22.53
CA GLY A 52 4.26 -14.74 21.74
C GLY A 52 4.17 -15.25 20.28
N VAL A 53 3.07 -15.92 19.88
CA VAL A 53 2.92 -16.38 18.49
C VAL A 53 2.68 -15.20 17.55
N VAL A 54 1.78 -14.27 17.91
CA VAL A 54 1.52 -13.05 17.15
C VAL A 54 1.73 -11.84 18.05
N ASN A 55 2.65 -10.97 17.68
CA ASN A 55 3.00 -9.77 18.42
C ASN A 55 2.83 -8.56 17.51
N VAL A 56 2.26 -7.48 18.00
CA VAL A 56 2.15 -6.21 17.27
C VAL A 56 2.90 -5.13 18.03
N ILE A 57 3.80 -4.46 17.34
CA ILE A 57 4.54 -3.31 17.87
C ILE A 57 4.27 -2.06 17.04
N THR A 58 4.39 -0.92 17.70
CA THR A 58 4.29 0.42 17.08
C THR A 58 5.56 1.20 17.37
N GLY A 59 5.85 2.18 16.55
CA GLY A 59 7.01 3.05 16.68
C GLY A 59 7.58 3.46 15.34
N PHE A 60 8.57 4.32 15.37
CA PHE A 60 9.21 4.80 14.15
C PHE A 60 10.14 3.75 13.53
N GLY A 61 10.36 3.89 12.22
CA GLY A 61 11.29 3.02 11.50
C GLY A 61 12.72 3.11 12.01
N THR A 62 13.15 4.31 12.42
CA THR A 62 14.48 4.60 13.00
C THR A 62 14.71 3.98 14.39
N ASP A 63 13.64 3.70 15.11
CA ASP A 63 13.71 3.13 16.46
C ASP A 63 13.44 1.61 16.39
N CYS A 64 12.19 1.22 16.58
CA CYS A 64 11.83 -0.19 16.64
C CYS A 64 12.03 -0.94 15.31
N GLY A 65 11.86 -0.27 14.15
CA GLY A 65 12.04 -0.88 12.84
C GLY A 65 13.49 -1.32 12.59
N GLN A 66 14.44 -0.45 12.91
CA GLN A 66 15.87 -0.74 12.75
C GLN A 66 16.29 -1.89 13.67
N VAL A 67 15.92 -1.83 14.94
CA VAL A 67 16.23 -2.88 15.92
C VAL A 67 15.63 -4.22 15.50
N LEU A 68 14.35 -4.21 15.08
CA LEU A 68 13.68 -5.44 14.64
C LEU A 68 14.38 -6.08 13.45
N THR A 69 14.76 -5.30 12.44
CA THR A 69 15.34 -5.84 11.20
C THR A 69 16.77 -6.35 11.35
N ALA A 70 17.51 -5.85 12.35
CA ALA A 70 18.86 -6.30 12.68
C ALA A 70 18.91 -7.37 13.79
N HIS A 71 17.76 -7.74 14.37
CA HIS A 71 17.74 -8.58 15.55
C HIS A 71 18.16 -10.03 15.22
N PRO A 72 19.09 -10.65 15.99
CA PRO A 72 19.67 -11.97 15.66
C PRO A 72 18.66 -13.12 15.65
N LEU A 73 17.52 -12.99 16.33
CA LEU A 73 16.45 -14.00 16.32
C LEU A 73 15.44 -13.82 15.18
N VAL A 74 15.58 -12.79 14.34
CA VAL A 74 14.73 -12.59 13.17
C VAL A 74 15.32 -13.33 11.98
N ALA A 75 14.70 -14.43 11.59
CA ALA A 75 15.13 -15.24 10.46
C ALA A 75 14.61 -14.71 9.11
N ARG A 76 13.50 -13.97 9.11
CA ARG A 76 12.87 -13.43 7.90
C ARG A 76 12.22 -12.08 8.15
N VAL A 77 12.41 -11.15 7.22
CA VAL A 77 11.71 -9.86 7.18
C VAL A 77 10.85 -9.77 5.92
N ALA A 78 9.52 -9.72 6.09
CA ALA A 78 8.59 -9.35 5.04
C ALA A 78 8.27 -7.86 5.18
N PHE A 79 8.73 -7.06 4.23
CA PHE A 79 8.60 -5.61 4.24
C PHE A 79 7.71 -5.14 3.07
N THR A 80 6.75 -4.26 3.36
CA THR A 80 6.04 -3.48 2.34
C THR A 80 6.20 -2.00 2.67
N GLY A 81 6.62 -1.20 1.68
CA GLY A 81 6.82 0.23 1.88
C GLY A 81 7.62 0.90 0.77
N GLY A 82 8.22 2.04 1.08
CA GLY A 82 9.01 2.81 0.12
C GLY A 82 10.41 2.22 -0.13
N PRO A 83 11.00 2.45 -1.32
CA PRO A 83 12.31 1.90 -1.71
C PRO A 83 13.47 2.42 -0.83
N GLU A 84 13.37 3.64 -0.31
CA GLU A 84 14.39 4.19 0.58
C GLU A 84 14.47 3.40 1.89
N THR A 85 13.32 3.14 2.53
CA THR A 85 13.24 2.32 3.72
C THR A 85 13.65 0.87 3.44
N ALA A 86 13.30 0.33 2.28
CA ALA A 86 13.72 -1.01 1.88
C ALA A 86 15.25 -1.16 1.85
N ARG A 87 15.98 -0.14 1.39
CA ARG A 87 17.46 -0.15 1.43
C ARG A 87 18.01 -0.25 2.86
N HIS A 88 17.37 0.41 3.81
CA HIS A 88 17.72 0.28 5.24
C HIS A 88 17.43 -1.13 5.75
N VAL A 89 16.27 -1.69 5.40
CA VAL A 89 15.93 -3.07 5.78
C VAL A 89 16.98 -4.06 5.27
N VAL A 90 17.36 -3.99 3.99
CA VAL A 90 18.38 -4.88 3.42
C VAL A 90 19.74 -4.72 4.09
N ARG A 91 20.16 -3.50 4.39
CA ARG A 91 21.42 -3.26 5.12
C ARG A 91 21.38 -3.86 6.51
N ASN A 92 20.29 -3.67 7.22
CA ASN A 92 20.16 -4.18 8.60
C ASN A 92 20.12 -5.72 8.62
N THR A 93 19.44 -6.36 7.67
CA THR A 93 19.39 -7.83 7.59
C THR A 93 20.69 -8.48 7.16
N ALA A 94 21.68 -7.71 6.70
CA ALA A 94 23.03 -8.22 6.48
C ALA A 94 23.70 -8.65 7.81
N GLU A 95 23.35 -8.04 8.93
CA GLU A 95 23.91 -8.35 10.24
C GLU A 95 23.45 -9.72 10.81
N ASN A 96 22.26 -10.17 10.43
CA ASN A 96 21.65 -11.40 10.93
C ASN A 96 21.33 -12.45 9.84
N PHE A 97 21.68 -12.15 8.58
CA PHE A 97 21.39 -12.99 7.41
C PHE A 97 19.89 -13.30 7.22
N ALA A 98 18.98 -12.46 7.72
CA ALA A 98 17.56 -12.66 7.59
C ALA A 98 17.11 -12.59 6.11
N VAL A 99 16.33 -13.58 5.69
CA VAL A 99 15.75 -13.59 4.34
C VAL A 99 14.77 -12.43 4.20
N THR A 100 14.88 -11.64 3.13
CA THR A 100 13.99 -10.51 2.88
C THR A 100 13.01 -10.78 1.75
N THR A 101 11.75 -10.40 1.96
CA THR A 101 10.74 -10.23 0.91
C THR A 101 10.34 -8.76 0.88
N LEU A 102 10.50 -8.12 -0.26
CA LEU A 102 10.28 -6.68 -0.43
C LEU A 102 9.14 -6.44 -1.41
N GLU A 103 8.07 -5.82 -0.91
CA GLU A 103 6.95 -5.33 -1.69
C GLU A 103 7.02 -3.80 -1.71
N LEU A 104 7.27 -3.24 -2.89
CA LEU A 104 7.57 -1.82 -3.06
C LEU A 104 6.54 -1.14 -3.97
N GLY A 105 6.71 0.17 -4.16
CA GLY A 105 5.87 0.93 -5.06
C GLY A 105 6.14 0.62 -6.53
N GLY A 106 5.25 1.07 -7.38
CA GLY A 106 5.34 0.85 -8.83
C GLY A 106 4.57 1.89 -9.63
N LYS A 107 4.56 1.68 -10.94
CA LYS A 107 3.76 2.37 -11.94
C LYS A 107 3.13 1.32 -12.84
N SER A 108 2.10 0.65 -12.31
CA SER A 108 1.46 -0.49 -12.98
C SER A 108 0.74 -0.09 -14.26
N PRO A 109 0.83 -0.86 -15.35
CA PRO A 109 0.05 -0.63 -16.54
C PRO A 109 -1.38 -1.17 -16.38
N VAL A 110 -2.33 -0.48 -17.02
CA VAL A 110 -3.65 -1.00 -17.35
C VAL A 110 -3.77 -1.00 -18.87
N ILE A 111 -4.16 -2.12 -19.46
CA ILE A 111 -4.23 -2.28 -20.91
C ILE A 111 -5.70 -2.50 -21.30
N VAL A 112 -6.19 -1.70 -22.24
CA VAL A 112 -7.55 -1.80 -22.80
C VAL A 112 -7.44 -2.10 -24.28
N PHE A 113 -7.87 -3.29 -24.67
CA PHE A 113 -7.95 -3.72 -26.07
C PHE A 113 -9.26 -3.28 -26.73
N ASP A 114 -9.34 -3.38 -28.05
CA ASP A 114 -10.47 -2.96 -28.86
C ASP A 114 -11.74 -3.84 -28.68
N ASP A 115 -11.55 -5.08 -28.24
CA ASP A 115 -12.62 -6.02 -27.94
C ASP A 115 -13.12 -5.92 -26.47
N ALA A 116 -12.57 -5.00 -25.67
CA ALA A 116 -12.98 -4.81 -24.29
C ALA A 116 -14.39 -4.24 -24.18
N ASN A 117 -15.14 -4.68 -23.15
CA ASN A 117 -16.35 -3.95 -22.75
C ASN A 117 -15.93 -2.61 -22.12
N LEU A 118 -16.13 -1.50 -22.85
CA LEU A 118 -15.64 -0.18 -22.47
C LEU A 118 -16.24 0.34 -21.16
N ASP A 119 -17.47 -0.03 -20.80
CA ASP A 119 -18.09 0.37 -19.52
C ASP A 119 -17.39 -0.33 -18.33
N SER A 120 -17.16 -1.62 -18.45
CA SER A 120 -16.43 -2.39 -17.45
C SER A 120 -14.97 -1.95 -17.35
N ALA A 121 -14.32 -1.71 -18.50
CA ALA A 121 -12.95 -1.22 -18.55
C ALA A 121 -12.81 0.16 -17.89
N LEU A 122 -13.75 1.08 -18.14
CA LEU A 122 -13.79 2.40 -17.53
C LEU A 122 -13.87 2.31 -16.01
N ASN A 123 -14.80 1.50 -15.48
CA ASN A 123 -14.93 1.28 -14.04
C ASN A 123 -13.66 0.64 -13.43
N GLY A 124 -13.07 -0.33 -14.15
CA GLY A 124 -11.83 -0.96 -13.75
C GLY A 124 -10.65 0.00 -13.67
N VAL A 125 -10.49 0.88 -14.66
CA VAL A 125 -9.46 1.94 -14.69
C VAL A 125 -9.66 2.91 -13.53
N ILE A 126 -10.88 3.38 -13.32
CA ILE A 126 -11.21 4.32 -12.22
C ILE A 126 -10.89 3.68 -10.87
N ALA A 127 -11.41 2.49 -10.61
CA ALA A 127 -11.14 1.77 -9.36
C ALA A 127 -9.64 1.47 -9.17
N GLY A 128 -8.95 1.13 -10.26
CA GLY A 128 -7.53 0.77 -10.26
C GLY A 128 -6.58 1.92 -9.95
N ILE A 129 -6.93 3.17 -10.31
CA ILE A 129 -6.06 4.32 -10.07
C ILE A 129 -6.55 5.22 -8.94
N TRP A 130 -7.85 5.55 -8.88
CA TRP A 130 -8.37 6.48 -7.87
C TRP A 130 -8.84 5.81 -6.59
N GLY A 131 -8.96 4.49 -6.55
CA GLY A 131 -9.15 3.74 -5.31
C GLY A 131 -8.08 4.10 -4.29
N ALA A 132 -8.47 4.26 -3.03
CA ALA A 132 -7.58 4.72 -1.95
C ALA A 132 -6.83 6.03 -2.28
N THR A 133 -7.43 6.91 -3.06
CA THR A 133 -6.84 8.20 -3.50
C THR A 133 -5.52 8.00 -4.28
N GLY A 134 -5.43 6.92 -5.06
CA GLY A 134 -4.23 6.56 -5.83
C GLY A 134 -3.04 6.07 -4.99
N GLN A 135 -3.21 5.93 -3.69
CA GLN A 135 -2.15 5.60 -2.73
C GLN A 135 -1.96 4.08 -2.59
N SER A 136 -1.82 3.38 -3.73
CA SER A 136 -1.62 1.93 -3.79
C SER A 136 -0.35 1.58 -4.57
N CYS A 137 0.38 0.57 -4.10
CA CYS A 137 1.55 0.03 -4.80
C CYS A 137 1.19 -0.56 -6.18
N VAL A 138 -0.04 -1.06 -6.32
CA VAL A 138 -0.57 -1.66 -7.55
C VAL A 138 -1.42 -0.70 -8.38
N ALA A 139 -1.47 0.60 -8.02
CA ALA A 139 -2.30 1.57 -8.73
C ALA A 139 -1.98 1.59 -10.24
N GLY A 140 -3.02 1.48 -11.06
CA GLY A 140 -2.95 1.46 -12.52
C GLY A 140 -2.62 2.84 -13.11
N SER A 141 -1.41 3.33 -12.85
CA SER A 141 -0.99 4.70 -13.15
C SER A 141 -0.54 4.94 -14.59
N ARG A 142 -0.48 3.89 -15.41
CA ARG A 142 -0.21 3.98 -16.84
C ARG A 142 -1.32 3.29 -17.60
N LEU A 143 -2.12 4.07 -18.31
CA LEU A 143 -3.21 3.56 -19.12
C LEU A 143 -2.77 3.44 -20.59
N LEU A 144 -2.82 2.24 -21.12
CA LEU A 144 -2.51 1.89 -22.51
C LEU A 144 -3.81 1.47 -23.19
N VAL A 145 -4.27 2.25 -24.14
CA VAL A 145 -5.56 2.00 -24.83
C VAL A 145 -5.28 1.72 -26.30
N HIS A 146 -5.93 0.68 -26.83
CA HIS A 146 -5.86 0.37 -28.26
C HIS A 146 -6.32 1.57 -29.11
N GLU A 147 -5.62 1.85 -30.21
CA GLU A 147 -5.80 3.06 -31.02
C GLU A 147 -7.26 3.27 -31.46
N SER A 148 -7.94 2.20 -31.89
CA SER A 148 -9.30 2.27 -32.41
C SER A 148 -10.37 2.71 -31.41
N VAL A 149 -10.11 2.57 -30.10
CA VAL A 149 -11.05 2.94 -29.02
C VAL A 149 -10.50 4.06 -28.13
N HIS A 150 -9.30 4.57 -28.43
CA HIS A 150 -8.58 5.53 -27.59
C HIS A 150 -9.39 6.80 -27.34
N ASP A 151 -9.83 7.50 -28.37
CA ASP A 151 -10.44 8.82 -28.24
C ASP A 151 -11.77 8.75 -27.50
N GLU A 152 -12.61 7.75 -27.81
CA GLU A 152 -13.85 7.50 -27.09
C GLU A 152 -13.58 7.21 -25.62
N PHE A 153 -12.63 6.30 -25.34
CA PHE A 153 -12.34 5.87 -23.98
C PHE A 153 -11.78 7.02 -23.13
N VAL A 154 -10.85 7.79 -23.67
CA VAL A 154 -10.23 8.94 -22.98
C VAL A 154 -11.27 10.04 -22.70
N ALA A 155 -12.16 10.34 -23.65
CA ALA A 155 -13.24 11.31 -23.44
C ALA A 155 -14.19 10.88 -22.33
N ARG A 156 -14.58 9.60 -22.29
CA ARG A 156 -15.44 9.03 -21.24
C ARG A 156 -14.73 9.05 -19.86
N LEU A 157 -13.44 8.70 -19.82
CA LEU A 157 -12.65 8.71 -18.62
C LEU A 157 -12.51 10.13 -18.06
N ALA A 158 -12.20 11.11 -18.90
CA ALA A 158 -12.07 12.51 -18.50
C ALA A 158 -13.40 13.06 -17.93
N LYS A 159 -14.53 12.76 -18.58
CA LYS A 159 -15.85 13.12 -18.07
C LYS A 159 -16.08 12.55 -16.68
N ARG A 160 -15.88 11.24 -16.50
CA ARG A 160 -16.12 10.58 -15.21
C ARG A 160 -15.16 11.06 -14.12
N ALA A 161 -13.90 11.36 -14.47
CA ALA A 161 -12.94 11.94 -13.54
C ALA A 161 -13.41 13.29 -12.97
N GLY A 162 -14.01 14.14 -13.81
CA GLY A 162 -14.59 15.41 -13.38
C GLY A 162 -15.83 15.29 -12.49
N GLU A 163 -16.48 14.13 -12.48
CA GLU A 163 -17.69 13.86 -11.70
C GLU A 163 -17.38 13.21 -10.32
N ILE A 164 -16.13 12.81 -10.05
CA ILE A 164 -15.75 12.18 -8.80
C ILE A 164 -15.96 13.15 -7.62
N LYS A 165 -16.75 12.71 -6.66
CA LYS A 165 -17.04 13.48 -5.45
C LYS A 165 -15.92 13.36 -4.44
N ILE A 166 -15.14 14.42 -4.29
CA ILE A 166 -14.08 14.49 -3.29
C ILE A 166 -14.68 15.05 -1.99
N GLY A 167 -14.39 14.42 -0.85
CA GLY A 167 -14.98 14.86 0.42
C GLY A 167 -14.42 14.16 1.65
N ALA A 168 -15.11 14.32 2.77
CA ALA A 168 -14.77 13.69 4.03
C ALA A 168 -14.93 12.17 3.97
N PRO A 169 -13.98 11.36 4.53
CA PRO A 169 -14.00 9.90 4.39
C PRO A 169 -15.22 9.22 5.03
N LEU A 170 -15.88 9.85 5.98
CA LEU A 170 -17.07 9.33 6.68
C LEU A 170 -18.41 9.78 6.05
N ASP A 171 -18.36 10.63 5.02
CA ASP A 171 -19.55 11.00 4.27
C ASP A 171 -19.84 9.94 3.22
N MET A 172 -21.04 9.36 3.26
CA MET A 172 -21.46 8.31 2.33
C MET A 172 -21.56 8.78 0.87
N ALA A 173 -21.60 10.08 0.61
CA ALA A 173 -21.58 10.66 -0.72
C ALA A 173 -20.16 10.80 -1.30
N THR A 174 -19.13 10.64 -0.49
CA THR A 174 -17.73 10.79 -0.91
C THR A 174 -17.27 9.55 -1.68
N GLU A 175 -16.72 9.77 -2.88
CA GLU A 175 -16.11 8.72 -3.70
C GLU A 175 -14.58 8.69 -3.54
N MET A 176 -13.96 9.82 -3.23
CA MET A 176 -12.52 9.92 -3.00
C MET A 176 -12.22 10.83 -1.82
N GLY A 177 -11.49 10.30 -0.84
CA GLY A 177 -11.05 11.04 0.34
C GLY A 177 -9.75 11.83 0.13
N PRO A 178 -9.21 12.45 1.20
CA PRO A 178 -7.93 13.15 1.15
C PRO A 178 -6.74 12.18 1.06
N LEU A 179 -5.56 12.72 0.76
CA LEU A 179 -4.29 12.03 0.97
C LEU A 179 -4.09 11.75 2.48
N ALA A 180 -3.48 10.62 2.81
CA ALA A 180 -3.42 10.11 4.17
C ALA A 180 -2.62 10.99 5.14
N THR A 181 -1.56 11.64 4.66
CA THR A 181 -0.67 12.47 5.50
C THR A 181 -0.23 13.74 4.78
N LEU A 182 0.12 14.77 5.55
CA LEU A 182 0.68 16.01 4.99
C LEU A 182 1.95 15.75 4.17
N LYS A 183 2.77 14.78 4.58
CA LYS A 183 3.97 14.36 3.83
C LYS A 183 3.61 13.86 2.41
N GLN A 184 2.50 13.15 2.25
CA GLN A 184 2.04 12.69 0.93
C GLN A 184 1.51 13.86 0.09
N VAL A 185 0.83 14.83 0.69
CA VAL A 185 0.40 16.06 0.02
C VAL A 185 1.61 16.81 -0.54
N GLN A 186 2.57 17.13 0.31
CA GLN A 186 3.79 17.83 -0.09
C GLN A 186 4.58 17.10 -1.19
N ARG A 187 4.65 15.77 -1.11
CA ARG A 187 5.30 14.97 -2.14
C ARG A 187 4.55 15.04 -3.47
N ALA A 188 3.23 14.95 -3.45
CA ALA A 188 2.41 15.04 -4.67
C ALA A 188 2.56 16.42 -5.33
N GLU A 189 2.45 17.51 -4.56
CA GLU A 189 2.63 18.88 -5.03
C GLU A 189 4.02 19.09 -5.65
N LYS A 190 5.06 18.61 -4.98
CA LYS A 190 6.44 18.67 -5.50
C LYS A 190 6.57 17.95 -6.85
N LEU A 191 6.07 16.71 -6.95
CA LEU A 191 6.16 15.92 -8.19
C LEU A 191 5.37 16.57 -9.33
N ILE A 192 4.21 17.16 -9.04
CA ILE A 192 3.42 17.90 -10.04
C ILE A 192 4.22 19.11 -10.54
N ALA A 193 4.78 19.90 -9.63
CA ALA A 193 5.57 21.08 -9.98
C ALA A 193 6.82 20.72 -10.81
N GLU A 194 7.55 19.67 -10.42
CA GLU A 194 8.71 19.17 -11.16
C GLU A 194 8.32 18.66 -12.56
N SER A 195 7.19 17.96 -12.69
CA SER A 195 6.72 17.46 -13.97
C SER A 195 6.31 18.58 -14.92
N VAL A 196 5.61 19.59 -14.40
CA VAL A 196 5.24 20.78 -15.19
C VAL A 196 6.47 21.55 -15.66
N ALA A 197 7.49 21.68 -14.80
CA ALA A 197 8.74 22.35 -15.16
C ALA A 197 9.59 21.59 -16.19
N ALA A 198 9.41 20.29 -16.28
CA ALA A 198 10.14 19.45 -17.23
C ALA A 198 9.50 19.37 -18.63
N GLY A 199 8.26 19.83 -18.81
CA GLY A 199 7.47 19.84 -20.05
C GLY A 199 6.51 18.69 -20.13
#